data_bed80e0291ee0fa347f82c6d1085fdf8
#
_entry.id   bed80e0291ee0fa347f82c6d1085fdf8
#
_cell.length_a   1.000
_cell.length_b   1.000
_cell.length_c   1.000
_cell.angle_alpha   90.00
_cell.angle_beta   90.00
_cell.angle_gamma   90.00
#
_symmetry.space_group_name_H-M   'P 1'
#
loop_
_entity.id
_entity.type
_entity.pdbx_description
1 polymer ?
#
loop_
_entity_poly.entity_id
_entity_poly.type
_entity_poly.pdbx_seq_one_letter_code
_entity_poly.pdbx_strand_id
1 'polypeptide(L)'
;MKLSCQTYGTHGPVLVILHGLLGSSDNWHSVAKDLSPHLRILVPDARNHGRSPHDPMFTYQAMVEDIRELLGDKGMERASILGHSMGGKTAMMLALDSTELVESLMVVDIAPKPMKPGHDEIFDAMRSVDLATVKFRKDIDAALVARIPNWATRQFILKNLKANENGGYEWKLNLDAVFQSYEEVNREIDAARPYAGPALFLRGARSRYILDEDITKIQELFPRAKVSTIPDAGHWVHVDNPRAFMNTIREFLAIPS
;
A
#
# COMPACT_ATOMS: atom_id res chain seq x y z
N MET A 1 -10.65 11.22 -7.31
CA MET A 1 -11.19 11.94 -6.11
C MET A 1 -10.05 12.59 -5.33
N LYS A 2 -10.33 13.67 -4.60
CA LYS A 2 -9.30 14.36 -3.81
C LYS A 2 -8.90 13.56 -2.58
N LEU A 3 -7.75 12.90 -2.64
CA LEU A 3 -7.23 12.08 -1.55
C LEU A 3 -6.67 12.93 -0.40
N SER A 4 -6.83 12.44 0.84
CA SER A 4 -6.03 12.90 1.98
C SER A 4 -4.59 12.47 1.77
N CYS A 5 -3.62 13.40 1.90
CA CYS A 5 -2.22 13.12 1.61
C CYS A 5 -1.31 13.78 2.64
N GLN A 6 -0.50 12.97 3.30
CA GLN A 6 0.61 13.47 4.13
C GLN A 6 1.81 13.80 3.23
N THR A 7 2.50 14.90 3.54
CA THR A 7 3.67 15.35 2.77
C THR A 7 4.89 15.48 3.66
N TYR A 8 6.06 15.05 3.15
CA TYR A 8 7.34 15.13 3.84
C TYR A 8 8.41 15.66 2.88
N GLY A 9 9.37 16.41 3.42
CA GLY A 9 10.37 17.06 2.59
C GLY A 9 9.80 18.22 1.73
N THR A 10 10.64 19.15 1.35
CA THR A 10 10.24 20.34 0.58
C THR A 10 10.96 20.47 -0.75
N HIS A 11 11.96 19.63 -0.99
CA HIS A 11 12.84 19.68 -2.18
C HIS A 11 13.24 18.27 -2.63
N GLY A 12 13.92 18.20 -3.77
CA GLY A 12 14.38 16.95 -4.36
C GLY A 12 13.35 16.29 -5.27
N PRO A 13 13.69 15.12 -5.84
CA PRO A 13 12.80 14.32 -6.65
C PRO A 13 11.53 13.91 -5.88
N VAL A 14 10.43 13.71 -6.62
CA VAL A 14 9.14 13.35 -6.01
C VAL A 14 9.06 11.84 -5.84
N LEU A 15 8.64 11.41 -4.65
CA LEU A 15 8.29 10.02 -4.33
C LEU A 15 6.84 9.96 -3.83
N VAL A 16 6.02 9.12 -4.46
CA VAL A 16 4.68 8.77 -3.95
C VAL A 16 4.75 7.39 -3.29
N ILE A 17 4.22 7.27 -2.07
CA ILE A 17 4.19 6.00 -1.34
C ILE A 17 2.73 5.56 -1.15
N LEU A 18 2.39 4.39 -1.70
CA LEU A 18 1.05 3.80 -1.68
C LEU A 18 0.99 2.63 -0.71
N HIS A 19 0.10 2.72 0.28
CA HIS A 19 -0.08 1.68 1.30
C HIS A 19 -0.86 0.47 0.79
N GLY A 20 -0.77 -0.64 1.51
CA GLY A 20 -1.53 -1.87 1.24
C GLY A 20 -2.97 -1.83 1.80
N LEU A 21 -3.73 -2.88 1.47
CA LEU A 21 -5.09 -3.08 1.98
C LEU A 21 -5.13 -2.99 3.51
N LEU A 22 -6.17 -2.37 4.06
CA LEU A 22 -6.34 -2.09 5.49
C LEU A 22 -5.25 -1.18 6.10
N GLY A 23 -4.38 -0.61 5.27
CA GLY A 23 -3.36 0.34 5.69
C GLY A 23 -3.81 1.80 5.62
N SER A 24 -2.87 2.69 5.84
CA SER A 24 -3.01 4.14 5.67
C SER A 24 -1.63 4.80 5.53
N SER A 25 -1.61 6.09 5.23
CA SER A 25 -0.40 6.91 5.21
C SER A 25 0.40 6.84 6.52
N ASP A 26 -0.26 6.63 7.66
CA ASP A 26 0.39 6.51 8.97
C ASP A 26 1.36 5.30 9.06
N ASN A 27 1.17 4.28 8.21
CA ASN A 27 2.07 3.11 8.17
C ASN A 27 3.45 3.45 7.59
N TRP A 28 3.54 4.53 6.84
CA TRP A 28 4.74 4.93 6.11
C TRP A 28 5.47 6.13 6.71
N HIS A 29 4.98 6.65 7.85
CA HIS A 29 5.54 7.82 8.51
C HIS A 29 7.06 7.73 8.73
N SER A 30 7.55 6.62 9.28
CA SER A 30 8.98 6.45 9.58
C SER A 30 9.83 6.41 8.31
N VAL A 31 9.40 5.69 7.27
CA VAL A 31 10.08 5.61 5.97
C VAL A 31 10.10 6.98 5.30
N ALA A 32 8.94 7.67 5.25
CA ALA A 32 8.84 8.98 4.64
C ALA A 32 9.70 10.03 5.38
N LYS A 33 9.70 10.00 6.72
CA LYS A 33 10.53 10.89 7.52
C LYS A 33 12.03 10.67 7.28
N ASP A 34 12.46 9.41 7.16
CA ASP A 34 13.86 9.06 6.93
C ASP A 34 14.36 9.46 5.53
N LEU A 35 13.50 9.39 4.53
CA LEU A 35 13.81 9.79 3.14
C LEU A 35 13.63 11.29 2.87
N SER A 36 12.89 12.01 3.72
CA SER A 36 12.50 13.41 3.50
C SER A 36 13.66 14.44 3.42
N PRO A 37 14.87 14.18 3.96
CA PRO A 37 16.01 15.06 3.71
C PRO A 37 16.47 15.12 2.25
N HIS A 38 16.10 14.14 1.42
CA HIS A 38 16.57 14.00 0.03
C HIS A 38 15.43 14.06 -1.00
N LEU A 39 14.20 13.84 -0.56
CA LEU A 39 13.03 13.67 -1.44
C LEU A 39 11.84 14.52 -0.99
N ARG A 40 11.04 14.94 -1.95
CA ARG A 40 9.69 15.43 -1.71
C ARG A 40 8.73 14.26 -1.77
N ILE A 41 8.09 13.91 -0.63
CA ILE A 41 7.34 12.67 -0.51
C ILE A 41 5.86 12.96 -0.30
N LEU A 42 5.03 12.26 -1.07
CA LEU A 42 3.57 12.26 -0.97
C LEU A 42 3.13 10.88 -0.49
N VAL A 43 2.38 10.83 0.60
CA VAL A 43 1.83 9.59 1.16
C VAL A 43 0.31 9.74 1.25
N PRO A 44 -0.43 9.44 0.18
CA PRO A 44 -1.89 9.49 0.22
C PRO A 44 -2.47 8.32 1.01
N ASP A 45 -3.60 8.55 1.67
CA ASP A 45 -4.53 7.50 2.01
C ASP A 45 -5.32 7.13 0.73
N ALA A 46 -5.38 5.86 0.37
CA ALA A 46 -6.18 5.41 -0.77
C ALA A 46 -7.67 5.70 -0.53
N ARG A 47 -8.48 5.79 -1.62
CA ARG A 47 -9.94 5.84 -1.45
C ARG A 47 -10.41 4.75 -0.50
N ASN A 48 -11.46 5.00 0.27
CA ASN A 48 -12.00 4.09 1.27
C ASN A 48 -11.08 3.79 2.47
N HIS A 49 -9.91 4.41 2.57
CA HIS A 49 -8.95 4.18 3.66
C HIS A 49 -8.57 5.48 4.37
N GLY A 50 -8.17 5.35 5.63
CA GLY A 50 -7.56 6.45 6.40
C GLY A 50 -8.46 7.66 6.53
N ARG A 51 -8.00 8.80 6.00
CA ARG A 51 -8.69 10.10 6.00
C ARG A 51 -9.27 10.46 4.63
N SER A 52 -9.06 9.60 3.63
CA SER A 52 -9.59 9.82 2.28
C SER A 52 -11.10 9.58 2.21
N PRO A 53 -11.80 10.21 1.24
CA PRO A 53 -13.21 10.02 1.07
C PRO A 53 -13.60 8.56 0.80
N HIS A 54 -14.81 8.20 1.19
CA HIS A 54 -15.43 6.92 0.90
C HIS A 54 -16.19 6.97 -0.42
N ASP A 55 -16.13 5.90 -1.19
CA ASP A 55 -16.78 5.75 -2.51
C ASP A 55 -17.14 4.27 -2.73
N PRO A 56 -18.30 3.94 -3.28
CA PRO A 56 -18.65 2.55 -3.58
C PRO A 56 -17.74 1.92 -4.64
N MET A 57 -17.15 2.73 -5.53
CA MET A 57 -16.22 2.24 -6.55
C MET A 57 -14.82 2.04 -5.95
N PHE A 58 -14.38 0.80 -5.85
CA PHE A 58 -13.07 0.45 -5.32
C PHE A 58 -12.35 -0.50 -6.28
N THR A 59 -11.77 0.05 -7.36
CA THR A 59 -11.05 -0.66 -8.40
C THR A 59 -9.65 -0.08 -8.56
N TYR A 60 -8.72 -0.86 -9.12
CA TYR A 60 -7.38 -0.36 -9.42
C TYR A 60 -7.40 0.81 -10.40
N GLN A 61 -8.30 0.78 -11.41
CA GLN A 61 -8.46 1.89 -12.34
C GLN A 61 -8.83 3.18 -11.60
N ALA A 62 -9.79 3.10 -10.72
CA ALA A 62 -10.22 4.26 -9.93
C ALA A 62 -9.10 4.76 -8.99
N MET A 63 -8.31 3.86 -8.40
CA MET A 63 -7.16 4.25 -7.59
C MET A 63 -6.05 4.90 -8.43
N VAL A 64 -5.82 4.44 -9.65
CA VAL A 64 -4.88 5.07 -10.60
C VAL A 64 -5.31 6.49 -10.95
N GLU A 65 -6.61 6.70 -11.25
CA GLU A 65 -7.14 8.05 -11.53
C GLU A 65 -6.98 8.99 -10.32
N ASP A 66 -7.15 8.48 -9.10
CA ASP A 66 -6.91 9.28 -7.89
C ASP A 66 -5.45 9.75 -7.78
N ILE A 67 -4.49 8.88 -8.15
CA ILE A 67 -3.07 9.27 -8.12
C ILE A 67 -2.73 10.26 -9.24
N ARG A 68 -3.34 10.11 -10.43
CA ARG A 68 -3.21 11.10 -11.51
C ARG A 68 -3.72 12.48 -11.07
N GLU A 69 -4.91 12.53 -10.49
CA GLU A 69 -5.50 13.75 -9.92
C GLU A 69 -4.59 14.36 -8.84
N LEU A 70 -4.08 13.53 -7.91
CA LEU A 70 -3.16 13.98 -6.87
C LEU A 70 -1.89 14.62 -7.43
N LEU A 71 -1.25 13.98 -8.42
CA LEU A 71 -0.05 14.51 -9.07
C LEU A 71 -0.34 15.83 -9.79
N GLY A 72 -1.45 15.89 -10.55
CA GLY A 72 -1.91 17.10 -11.22
C GLY A 72 -2.19 18.26 -10.25
N ASP A 73 -2.92 18.00 -9.17
CA ASP A 73 -3.22 18.99 -8.12
C ASP A 73 -1.96 19.54 -7.42
N LYS A 74 -0.89 18.73 -7.37
CA LYS A 74 0.39 19.11 -6.79
C LYS A 74 1.35 19.73 -7.82
N GLY A 75 0.96 19.82 -9.09
CA GLY A 75 1.82 20.30 -10.19
C GLY A 75 3.02 19.39 -10.44
N MET A 76 2.87 18.09 -10.24
CA MET A 76 3.93 17.10 -10.43
C MET A 76 3.77 16.43 -11.79
N GLU A 77 4.72 16.67 -12.69
CA GLU A 77 4.74 16.06 -14.03
C GLU A 77 5.16 14.59 -14.00
N ARG A 78 6.06 14.23 -13.07
CA ARG A 78 6.59 12.87 -12.89
C ARG A 78 6.92 12.58 -11.43
N ALA A 79 6.85 11.31 -11.04
CA ALA A 79 7.23 10.86 -9.72
C ALA A 79 7.78 9.43 -9.74
N SER A 80 8.68 9.11 -8.82
CA SER A 80 8.94 7.74 -8.43
C SER A 80 7.78 7.22 -7.59
N ILE A 81 7.34 5.99 -7.85
CA ILE A 81 6.18 5.40 -7.17
C ILE A 81 6.63 4.17 -6.40
N LEU A 82 6.39 4.16 -5.09
CA LEU A 82 6.57 3.01 -4.22
C LEU A 82 5.21 2.52 -3.76
N GLY A 83 4.89 1.25 -3.99
CA GLY A 83 3.62 0.67 -3.56
C GLY A 83 3.80 -0.67 -2.85
N HIS A 84 3.10 -0.88 -1.75
CA HIS A 84 3.07 -2.12 -0.99
C HIS A 84 1.75 -2.87 -1.23
N SER A 85 1.84 -4.17 -1.57
CA SER A 85 0.67 -5.04 -1.71
C SER A 85 -0.38 -4.45 -2.67
N MET A 86 -1.60 -4.14 -2.24
CA MET A 86 -2.61 -3.41 -3.03
C MET A 86 -2.05 -2.11 -3.64
N GLY A 87 -1.33 -1.30 -2.86
CA GLY A 87 -0.64 -0.11 -3.38
C GLY A 87 0.42 -0.45 -4.43
N GLY A 88 1.05 -1.64 -4.32
CA GLY A 88 1.98 -2.16 -5.33
C GLY A 88 1.29 -2.47 -6.65
N LYS A 89 0.11 -3.08 -6.63
CA LYS A 89 -0.70 -3.31 -7.83
C LYS A 89 -1.21 -2.00 -8.44
N THR A 90 -1.62 -1.04 -7.59
CA THR A 90 -1.96 0.31 -8.05
C THR A 90 -0.77 1.00 -8.73
N ALA A 91 0.44 0.89 -8.15
CA ALA A 91 1.66 1.44 -8.72
C ALA A 91 2.04 0.77 -10.05
N MET A 92 1.92 -0.56 -10.13
CA MET A 92 2.14 -1.32 -11.38
C MET A 92 1.19 -0.83 -12.47
N MET A 93 -0.11 -0.74 -12.18
CA MET A 93 -1.11 -0.29 -13.15
C MET A 93 -0.88 1.15 -13.59
N LEU A 94 -0.54 2.06 -12.68
CA LEU A 94 -0.19 3.44 -13.04
C LEU A 94 1.03 3.46 -13.98
N ALA A 95 2.07 2.67 -13.72
CA ALA A 95 3.27 2.63 -14.57
C ALA A 95 2.97 2.06 -15.98
N LEU A 96 2.07 1.09 -16.08
CA LEU A 96 1.68 0.49 -17.35
C LEU A 96 0.75 1.40 -18.16
N ASP A 97 -0.17 2.11 -17.50
CA ASP A 97 -1.17 2.98 -18.16
C ASP A 97 -0.67 4.40 -18.43
N SER A 98 0.28 4.90 -17.62
CA SER A 98 0.76 6.30 -17.63
C SER A 98 2.26 6.36 -17.46
N THR A 99 2.98 5.69 -18.37
CA THR A 99 4.44 5.58 -18.34
C THR A 99 5.15 6.93 -18.19
N GLU A 100 4.59 7.99 -18.79
CA GLU A 100 5.13 9.35 -18.73
C GLU A 100 5.11 9.96 -17.33
N LEU A 101 4.17 9.56 -16.47
CA LEU A 101 4.06 10.05 -15.09
C LEU A 101 4.99 9.33 -14.11
N VAL A 102 5.47 8.12 -14.48
CA VAL A 102 6.26 7.29 -13.57
C VAL A 102 7.74 7.37 -13.95
N GLU A 103 8.55 7.95 -13.08
CA GLU A 103 10.00 8.04 -13.24
C GLU A 103 10.69 6.71 -12.95
N SER A 104 10.31 6.10 -11.83
CA SER A 104 10.74 4.76 -11.43
C SER A 104 9.66 4.08 -10.60
N LEU A 105 9.62 2.76 -10.63
CA LEU A 105 8.63 1.94 -9.93
C LEU A 105 9.32 1.10 -8.85
N MET A 106 8.76 1.12 -7.64
CA MET A 106 9.17 0.22 -6.55
C MET A 106 7.94 -0.52 -6.03
N VAL A 107 7.96 -1.84 -6.13
CA VAL A 107 6.86 -2.72 -5.72
C VAL A 107 7.31 -3.55 -4.53
N VAL A 108 6.59 -3.43 -3.41
CA VAL A 108 6.91 -4.13 -2.17
C VAL A 108 5.94 -5.28 -1.98
N ASP A 109 6.48 -6.46 -2.11
CA ASP A 109 5.93 -7.77 -1.77
C ASP A 109 4.57 -8.10 -2.37
N ILE A 110 4.46 -7.90 -3.69
CA ILE A 110 3.32 -8.35 -4.51
C ILE A 110 3.76 -8.57 -5.97
N ALA A 111 3.36 -9.68 -6.56
CA ALA A 111 3.52 -9.94 -7.98
C ALA A 111 2.28 -9.49 -8.79
N PRO A 112 2.38 -9.28 -10.11
CA PRO A 112 1.25 -8.91 -10.99
C PRO A 112 0.25 -10.05 -11.23
N LYS A 113 0.33 -11.14 -10.49
CA LYS A 113 -0.56 -12.33 -10.59
C LYS A 113 -1.87 -12.16 -9.81
N PRO A 114 -2.90 -12.97 -10.10
CA PRO A 114 -4.08 -13.05 -9.24
C PRO A 114 -3.68 -13.62 -7.87
N MET A 115 -4.26 -13.07 -6.82
CA MET A 115 -4.04 -13.54 -5.45
C MET A 115 -5.25 -14.34 -4.97
N LYS A 116 -4.98 -15.39 -4.18
CA LYS A 116 -6.07 -16.09 -3.50
C LYS A 116 -6.62 -15.21 -2.38
N PRO A 117 -7.94 -15.18 -2.19
CA PRO A 117 -8.54 -14.55 -1.03
C PRO A 117 -7.91 -15.08 0.27
N GLY A 118 -7.58 -14.20 1.18
CA GLY A 118 -6.90 -14.56 2.44
C GLY A 118 -7.21 -13.58 3.58
N HIS A 119 -8.13 -12.63 3.35
CA HIS A 119 -8.54 -11.67 4.36
C HIS A 119 -10.00 -11.86 4.81
N ASP A 120 -10.68 -12.92 4.36
CA ASP A 120 -12.10 -13.16 4.69
C ASP A 120 -12.33 -13.20 6.19
N GLU A 121 -11.49 -13.95 6.93
CA GLU A 121 -11.56 -14.01 8.40
C GLU A 121 -11.33 -12.64 9.06
N ILE A 122 -10.49 -11.79 8.46
CA ILE A 122 -10.23 -10.43 8.95
C ILE A 122 -11.46 -9.56 8.72
N PHE A 123 -12.04 -9.59 7.53
CA PHE A 123 -13.27 -8.85 7.23
C PHE A 123 -14.42 -9.28 8.11
N ASP A 124 -14.62 -10.59 8.27
CA ASP A 124 -15.67 -11.14 9.13
C ASP A 124 -15.45 -10.75 10.59
N ALA A 125 -14.21 -10.78 11.07
CA ALA A 125 -13.89 -10.35 12.42
C ALA A 125 -14.21 -8.85 12.61
N MET A 126 -13.78 -7.99 11.68
CA MET A 126 -14.03 -6.56 11.75
C MET A 126 -15.52 -6.23 11.70
N ARG A 127 -16.29 -6.91 10.85
CA ARG A 127 -17.75 -6.72 10.71
C ARG A 127 -18.53 -7.25 11.91
N SER A 128 -18.01 -8.25 12.63
CA SER A 128 -18.66 -8.82 13.81
C SER A 128 -18.59 -7.94 15.06
N VAL A 129 -17.71 -6.93 15.08
CA VAL A 129 -17.56 -6.03 16.23
C VAL A 129 -18.60 -4.92 16.16
N ASP A 130 -19.53 -4.90 17.11
CA ASP A 130 -20.49 -3.79 17.28
C ASP A 130 -19.78 -2.60 17.95
N LEU A 131 -19.22 -1.72 17.14
CA LEU A 131 -18.50 -0.53 17.60
C LEU A 131 -19.36 0.48 18.36
N ALA A 132 -20.71 0.40 18.24
CA ALA A 132 -21.61 1.30 18.97
C ALA A 132 -21.69 0.95 20.47
N THR A 133 -21.44 -0.31 20.82
CA THR A 133 -21.54 -0.79 22.22
C THR A 133 -20.20 -0.79 22.95
N VAL A 134 -19.07 -0.65 22.21
CA VAL A 134 -17.72 -0.76 22.77
C VAL A 134 -17.18 0.60 23.16
N LYS A 135 -16.72 0.74 24.42
CA LYS A 135 -16.22 2.01 24.99
C LYS A 135 -14.70 2.12 24.96
N PHE A 136 -13.97 1.01 24.94
CA PHE A 136 -12.52 1.03 25.00
C PHE A 136 -11.89 0.20 23.88
N ARG A 137 -10.82 0.71 23.31
CA ARG A 137 -10.04 0.02 22.25
C ARG A 137 -9.61 -1.41 22.65
N LYS A 138 -9.31 -1.63 23.95
CA LYS A 138 -8.94 -2.96 24.47
C LYS A 138 -10.04 -3.98 24.33
N ASP A 139 -11.31 -3.56 24.41
CA ASP A 139 -12.46 -4.47 24.32
C ASP A 139 -12.66 -4.88 22.84
N ILE A 140 -12.36 -3.98 21.90
CA ILE A 140 -12.32 -4.29 20.46
C ILE A 140 -11.20 -5.30 20.17
N ASP A 141 -9.98 -5.09 20.73
CA ASP A 141 -8.88 -6.06 20.59
C ASP A 141 -9.29 -7.44 21.13
N ALA A 142 -9.92 -7.49 22.30
CA ALA A 142 -10.40 -8.73 22.90
C ALA A 142 -11.45 -9.44 22.02
N ALA A 143 -12.37 -8.70 21.42
CA ALA A 143 -13.39 -9.26 20.49
C ALA A 143 -12.77 -9.87 19.23
N LEU A 144 -11.63 -9.33 18.76
CA LEU A 144 -10.92 -9.81 17.58
C LEU A 144 -10.04 -11.05 17.83
N VAL A 145 -9.65 -11.33 19.09
CA VAL A 145 -8.66 -12.39 19.45
C VAL A 145 -9.05 -13.76 18.91
N ALA A 146 -10.33 -14.14 19.03
CA ALA A 146 -10.79 -15.48 18.65
C ALA A 146 -10.65 -15.77 17.15
N ARG A 147 -10.82 -14.76 16.30
CA ARG A 147 -10.72 -14.88 14.83
C ARG A 147 -9.35 -14.46 14.29
N ILE A 148 -8.67 -13.57 14.98
CA ILE A 148 -7.36 -13.04 14.59
C ILE A 148 -6.38 -13.25 15.76
N PRO A 149 -5.83 -14.45 15.94
CA PRO A 149 -4.95 -14.75 17.07
C PRO A 149 -3.59 -14.01 17.00
N ASN A 150 -3.15 -13.62 15.80
CA ASN A 150 -1.88 -12.90 15.64
C ASN A 150 -1.99 -11.46 16.18
N TRP A 151 -1.24 -11.15 17.21
CA TRP A 151 -1.27 -9.84 17.86
C TRP A 151 -0.88 -8.69 16.92
N ALA A 152 0.18 -8.87 16.11
CA ALA A 152 0.64 -7.81 15.19
C ALA A 152 -0.43 -7.46 14.15
N THR A 153 -1.12 -8.47 13.61
CA THR A 153 -2.25 -8.28 12.68
C THR A 153 -3.39 -7.51 13.35
N ARG A 154 -3.75 -7.86 14.61
CA ARG A 154 -4.79 -7.10 15.32
C ARG A 154 -4.38 -5.65 15.55
N GLN A 155 -3.12 -5.40 15.98
CA GLN A 155 -2.65 -4.02 16.18
C GLN A 155 -2.63 -3.22 14.87
N PHE A 156 -2.34 -3.86 13.74
CA PHE A 156 -2.45 -3.24 12.42
C PHE A 156 -3.90 -2.87 12.09
N ILE A 157 -4.85 -3.78 12.30
CA ILE A 157 -6.29 -3.54 12.07
C ILE A 157 -6.79 -2.42 12.98
N LEU A 158 -6.42 -2.43 14.25
CA LEU A 158 -6.85 -1.43 15.24
C LEU A 158 -6.36 0.00 14.94
N LYS A 159 -5.37 0.19 14.05
CA LYS A 159 -5.01 1.52 13.53
C LYS A 159 -6.12 2.16 12.68
N ASN A 160 -7.04 1.33 12.16
CA ASN A 160 -8.21 1.81 11.42
C ASN A 160 -9.35 2.31 12.34
N LEU A 161 -9.19 2.26 13.65
CA LEU A 161 -10.17 2.85 14.56
C LEU A 161 -9.95 4.35 14.70
N LYS A 162 -11.06 5.09 14.71
CA LYS A 162 -11.12 6.48 15.16
C LYS A 162 -12.26 6.63 16.18
N ALA A 163 -12.08 7.55 17.13
CA ALA A 163 -13.16 7.93 18.02
C ALA A 163 -14.27 8.63 17.20
N ASN A 164 -15.52 8.34 17.52
CA ASN A 164 -16.67 9.03 16.98
C ASN A 164 -17.16 10.12 17.95
N GLU A 165 -18.05 11.01 17.47
CA GLU A 165 -18.58 12.14 18.24
C GLU A 165 -19.39 11.71 19.46
N ASN A 166 -19.88 10.47 19.50
CA ASN A 166 -20.70 9.91 20.58
C ASN A 166 -19.85 9.20 21.67
N GLY A 167 -18.52 9.31 21.62
CA GLY A 167 -17.60 8.70 22.58
C GLY A 167 -17.33 7.20 22.37
N GLY A 168 -17.79 6.63 21.24
CA GLY A 168 -17.47 5.29 20.78
C GLY A 168 -16.40 5.30 19.70
N TYR A 169 -16.40 4.25 18.87
CA TYR A 169 -15.46 4.09 17.77
C TYR A 169 -16.17 3.87 16.44
N GLU A 170 -15.46 4.15 15.35
CA GLU A 170 -15.83 3.77 14.00
C GLU A 170 -14.59 3.36 13.21
N TRP A 171 -14.78 2.57 12.16
CA TRP A 171 -13.71 2.26 11.24
C TRP A 171 -13.43 3.45 10.33
N LYS A 172 -12.16 3.82 10.17
CA LYS A 172 -11.71 4.76 9.13
C LYS A 172 -11.86 4.17 7.73
N LEU A 173 -11.86 2.85 7.65
CA LEU A 173 -12.03 2.07 6.43
C LEU A 173 -13.51 2.01 6.06
N ASN A 174 -13.84 2.22 4.77
CA ASN A 174 -15.14 1.83 4.23
C ASN A 174 -15.19 0.30 4.04
N LEU A 175 -15.43 -0.39 5.15
CA LEU A 175 -15.29 -1.84 5.23
C LEU A 175 -16.19 -2.57 4.22
N ASP A 176 -17.41 -2.07 4.00
CA ASP A 176 -18.37 -2.68 3.08
C ASP A 176 -17.96 -2.54 1.62
N ALA A 177 -17.55 -1.34 1.17
CA ALA A 177 -17.09 -1.14 -0.19
C ALA A 177 -15.82 -1.94 -0.50
N VAL A 178 -14.88 -2.00 0.47
CA VAL A 178 -13.63 -2.77 0.32
C VAL A 178 -13.92 -4.27 0.28
N PHE A 179 -14.81 -4.76 1.12
CA PHE A 179 -15.20 -6.17 1.14
C PHE A 179 -15.92 -6.58 -0.16
N GLN A 180 -16.89 -5.77 -0.62
CA GLN A 180 -17.61 -6.03 -1.88
C GLN A 180 -16.71 -6.05 -3.11
N SER A 181 -15.60 -5.30 -3.08
CA SER A 181 -14.62 -5.21 -4.16
C SER A 181 -13.38 -6.09 -3.94
N TYR A 182 -13.42 -7.03 -3.00
CA TYR A 182 -12.23 -7.79 -2.61
C TYR A 182 -11.68 -8.68 -3.74
N GLU A 183 -12.53 -9.19 -4.62
CA GLU A 183 -12.11 -9.90 -5.83
C GLU A 183 -11.31 -9.01 -6.78
N GLU A 184 -11.73 -7.74 -6.93
CA GLU A 184 -11.01 -6.75 -7.73
C GLU A 184 -9.60 -6.48 -7.18
N VAL A 185 -9.45 -6.41 -5.84
CA VAL A 185 -8.14 -6.25 -5.18
C VAL A 185 -7.23 -7.46 -5.42
N ASN A 186 -7.79 -8.64 -5.57
CA ASN A 186 -7.04 -9.88 -5.79
C ASN A 186 -6.73 -10.17 -7.26
N ARG A 187 -7.33 -9.45 -8.23
CA ARG A 187 -7.11 -9.70 -9.64
C ARG A 187 -5.65 -9.53 -10.07
N GLU A 188 -5.28 -10.13 -11.19
CA GLU A 188 -3.98 -9.88 -11.83
C GLU A 188 -3.88 -8.45 -12.39
N ILE A 189 -2.65 -8.01 -12.57
CA ILE A 189 -2.31 -6.82 -13.35
C ILE A 189 -1.72 -7.28 -14.67
N ASP A 190 -2.31 -6.80 -15.75
CA ASP A 190 -1.86 -7.09 -17.11
C ASP A 190 -1.98 -5.83 -17.97
N ALA A 191 -1.24 -5.78 -19.07
CA ALA A 191 -1.24 -4.66 -20.00
C ALA A 191 -0.80 -5.09 -21.39
N ALA A 192 -1.27 -4.34 -22.41
CA ALA A 192 -0.89 -4.57 -23.79
C ALA A 192 0.56 -4.14 -24.10
N ARG A 193 1.14 -3.28 -23.27
CA ARG A 193 2.51 -2.77 -23.43
C ARG A 193 3.25 -2.79 -22.09
N PRO A 194 4.54 -3.17 -22.08
CA PRO A 194 5.33 -3.16 -20.86
C PRO A 194 5.74 -1.73 -20.47
N TYR A 195 6.01 -1.55 -19.16
CA TYR A 195 6.68 -0.36 -18.66
C TYR A 195 8.19 -0.51 -18.79
N ALA A 196 8.81 0.29 -19.67
CA ALA A 196 10.23 0.23 -19.97
C ALA A 196 11.12 1.07 -19.03
N GLY A 197 10.55 1.73 -18.02
CA GLY A 197 11.27 2.49 -17.00
C GLY A 197 11.97 1.61 -15.97
N PRO A 198 12.81 2.21 -15.10
CA PRO A 198 13.44 1.48 -14.00
C PRO A 198 12.39 0.90 -13.04
N ALA A 199 12.53 -0.38 -12.68
CA ALA A 199 11.64 -1.03 -11.73
C ALA A 199 12.41 -1.86 -10.71
N LEU A 200 11.94 -1.86 -9.47
CA LEU A 200 12.45 -2.68 -8.37
C LEU A 200 11.30 -3.42 -7.70
N PHE A 201 11.41 -4.74 -7.61
CA PHE A 201 10.50 -5.58 -6.84
C PHE A 201 11.22 -6.07 -5.59
N LEU A 202 10.71 -5.72 -4.41
CA LEU A 202 11.24 -6.19 -3.13
C LEU A 202 10.33 -7.27 -2.58
N ARG A 203 10.90 -8.44 -2.25
CA ARG A 203 10.17 -9.52 -1.59
C ARG A 203 10.76 -9.83 -0.22
N GLY A 204 9.91 -10.18 0.74
CA GLY A 204 10.38 -10.76 2.00
C GLY A 204 10.82 -12.21 1.81
N ALA A 205 11.97 -12.59 2.42
CA ALA A 205 12.49 -13.96 2.31
C ALA A 205 11.53 -15.03 2.85
N ARG A 206 10.61 -14.65 3.76
CA ARG A 206 9.58 -15.54 4.33
C ARG A 206 8.20 -15.32 3.72
N SER A 207 8.09 -14.42 2.72
CA SER A 207 6.85 -14.12 2.02
C SER A 207 6.60 -15.08 0.87
N ARG A 208 5.32 -15.22 0.47
CA ARG A 208 4.88 -16.00 -0.68
C ARG A 208 4.15 -15.15 -1.74
N TYR A 209 4.21 -13.82 -1.61
CA TYR A 209 3.54 -12.91 -2.54
C TYR A 209 4.32 -12.69 -3.84
N ILE A 210 5.66 -12.88 -3.81
CA ILE A 210 6.52 -12.97 -4.99
C ILE A 210 7.35 -14.26 -4.87
N LEU A 211 7.13 -15.20 -5.76
CA LEU A 211 7.87 -16.45 -5.88
C LEU A 211 8.84 -16.39 -7.07
N ASP A 212 9.77 -17.34 -7.16
CA ASP A 212 10.70 -17.40 -8.30
C ASP A 212 9.97 -17.60 -9.63
N GLU A 213 8.87 -18.33 -9.64
CA GLU A 213 8.01 -18.54 -10.80
C GLU A 213 7.34 -17.26 -11.31
N ASP A 214 7.18 -16.24 -10.46
CA ASP A 214 6.57 -14.95 -10.82
C ASP A 214 7.53 -14.02 -11.56
N ILE A 215 8.84 -14.28 -11.51
CA ILE A 215 9.87 -13.39 -12.07
C ILE A 215 9.71 -13.25 -13.58
N THR A 216 9.37 -14.29 -14.28
CA THR A 216 9.12 -14.25 -15.74
C THR A 216 7.99 -13.27 -16.07
N LYS A 217 6.84 -13.36 -15.39
CA LYS A 217 5.70 -12.45 -15.61
C LYS A 217 6.05 -11.01 -15.21
N ILE A 218 6.83 -10.83 -14.14
CA ILE A 218 7.33 -9.50 -13.75
C ILE A 218 8.19 -8.91 -14.88
N GLN A 219 9.12 -9.68 -15.45
CA GLN A 219 10.00 -9.20 -16.53
C GLN A 219 9.29 -8.97 -17.86
N GLU A 220 8.22 -9.70 -18.15
CA GLU A 220 7.37 -9.45 -19.32
C GLU A 220 6.70 -8.06 -19.25
N LEU A 221 6.16 -7.69 -18.09
CA LEU A 221 5.48 -6.39 -17.90
C LEU A 221 6.46 -5.25 -17.55
N PHE A 222 7.59 -5.58 -16.94
CA PHE A 222 8.60 -4.64 -16.46
C PHE A 222 10.00 -5.12 -16.87
N PRO A 223 10.42 -4.98 -18.14
CA PRO A 223 11.66 -5.57 -18.67
C PRO A 223 12.94 -5.12 -17.97
N ARG A 224 12.92 -3.97 -17.29
CA ARG A 224 14.05 -3.46 -16.50
C ARG A 224 13.90 -3.71 -15.01
N ALA A 225 13.01 -4.61 -14.62
CA ALA A 225 12.81 -4.94 -13.22
C ALA A 225 14.02 -5.69 -12.63
N LYS A 226 14.43 -5.23 -11.46
CA LYS A 226 15.30 -5.98 -10.54
C LYS A 226 14.44 -6.56 -9.43
N VAL A 227 14.68 -7.82 -9.05
CA VAL A 227 14.03 -8.44 -7.89
C VAL A 227 15.05 -8.56 -6.77
N SER A 228 14.74 -7.99 -5.60
CA SER A 228 15.58 -8.03 -4.41
C SER A 228 14.87 -8.76 -3.28
N THR A 229 15.55 -9.65 -2.59
CA THR A 229 15.02 -10.39 -1.44
C THR A 229 15.54 -9.77 -0.15
N ILE A 230 14.63 -9.34 0.73
CA ILE A 230 14.95 -8.79 2.04
C ILE A 230 14.99 -9.93 3.07
N PRO A 231 16.15 -10.20 3.69
CA PRO A 231 16.28 -11.27 4.67
C PRO A 231 15.39 -11.03 5.90
N ASP A 232 14.95 -12.09 6.53
CA ASP A 232 14.16 -12.08 7.76
C ASP A 232 12.86 -11.29 7.71
N ALA A 233 12.34 -11.02 6.50
CA ALA A 233 11.09 -10.29 6.29
C ALA A 233 9.99 -11.20 5.75
N GLY A 234 8.76 -10.99 6.21
CA GLY A 234 7.52 -11.50 5.63
C GLY A 234 6.87 -10.44 4.74
N HIS A 235 5.53 -10.39 4.73
CA HIS A 235 4.77 -9.47 3.89
C HIS A 235 4.98 -7.98 4.24
N TRP A 236 5.24 -7.65 5.49
CA TRP A 236 5.52 -6.29 5.94
C TRP A 236 7.02 -5.97 5.92
N VAL A 237 7.61 -6.06 4.74
CA VAL A 237 9.06 -5.96 4.52
C VAL A 237 9.71 -4.77 5.21
N HIS A 238 9.07 -3.59 5.12
CA HIS A 238 9.53 -2.34 5.72
C HIS A 238 9.43 -2.29 7.25
N VAL A 239 8.65 -3.21 7.84
CA VAL A 239 8.48 -3.35 9.30
C VAL A 239 9.39 -4.45 9.84
N ASP A 240 9.47 -5.58 9.13
CA ASP A 240 10.20 -6.76 9.58
C ASP A 240 11.72 -6.57 9.52
N ASN A 241 12.24 -5.91 8.47
CA ASN A 241 13.65 -5.56 8.33
C ASN A 241 13.82 -4.14 7.76
N PRO A 242 13.56 -3.09 8.57
CA PRO A 242 13.58 -1.70 8.11
C PRO A 242 14.95 -1.28 7.59
N ARG A 243 16.04 -1.78 8.17
CA ARG A 243 17.40 -1.42 7.76
C ARG A 243 17.72 -1.93 6.35
N ALA A 244 17.49 -3.21 6.08
CA ALA A 244 17.74 -3.78 4.76
C ALA A 244 16.80 -3.16 3.72
N PHE A 245 15.53 -2.95 4.06
CA PHE A 245 14.57 -2.26 3.22
C PHE A 245 15.05 -0.86 2.84
N MET A 246 15.42 -0.03 3.81
CA MET A 246 15.86 1.35 3.56
C MET A 246 17.13 1.43 2.73
N ASN A 247 18.10 0.55 2.99
CA ASN A 247 19.34 0.50 2.19
C ASN A 247 19.03 0.19 0.72
N THR A 248 18.15 -0.79 0.46
CA THR A 248 17.77 -1.17 -0.93
C THR A 248 17.01 -0.04 -1.64
N ILE A 249 16.12 0.67 -0.95
CA ILE A 249 15.40 1.82 -1.52
C ILE A 249 16.36 2.97 -1.82
N ARG A 250 17.28 3.30 -0.91
CA ARG A 250 18.28 4.37 -1.10
C ARG A 250 19.22 4.08 -2.26
N GLU A 251 19.69 2.84 -2.37
CA GLU A 251 20.54 2.40 -3.50
C GLU A 251 19.79 2.54 -4.84
N PHE A 252 18.52 2.09 -4.89
CA PHE A 252 17.73 2.18 -6.11
C PHE A 252 17.43 3.62 -6.53
N LEU A 253 17.16 4.50 -5.58
CA LEU A 253 16.91 5.93 -5.82
C LEU A 253 18.20 6.76 -5.96
N ALA A 254 19.38 6.15 -5.84
CA ALA A 254 20.68 6.82 -5.86
C ALA A 254 20.79 7.99 -4.87
N ILE A 255 20.23 7.83 -3.66
CA ILE A 255 20.32 8.81 -2.58
C ILE A 255 21.26 8.34 -1.45
N PRO A 256 21.92 9.27 -0.72
CA PRO A 256 22.84 8.93 0.35
C PRO A 256 22.23 8.06 1.45
N SER A 257 23.09 7.26 2.10
CA SER A 257 22.76 6.42 3.26
C SER A 257 22.56 7.24 4.51
#